data_468736eeb82d3a8c02b0f401193ab88b
#
_entry.id   468736eeb82d3a8c02b0f401193ab88b
#
_cell.length_a   1.000
_cell.length_b   1.000
_cell.length_c   1.000
_cell.angle_alpha   90.00
_cell.angle_beta   90.00
_cell.angle_gamma   90.00
#
_symmetry.space_group_name_H-M   'P 1'
#
loop_
_entity.id
_entity.type
_entity.pdbx_description
1 polymer ?
#
loop_
_entity_poly.entity_id
_entity_poly.type
_entity_poly.pdbx_seq_one_letter_code
_entity_poly.pdbx_strand_id
1 'polypeptide(L)'
;MKPLNMITYRFRVGLGEEDLRKLTKRFAEVGQPPGVIAHYVRVDGGGGFMLQEPQEDSEAVYENALRYQPWLEIEIAPVATIEEGFPVALRVYG
;
A
#
# COMPACT_ATOMS: atom_id res chain seq x y z
N MET A 1 13.21 -16.78 2.46
CA MET A 1 12.16 -15.89 1.93
C MET A 1 12.03 -14.69 2.86
N LYS A 2 12.18 -13.49 2.33
CA LYS A 2 11.97 -12.24 3.07
C LYS A 2 10.78 -11.52 2.43
N PRO A 3 9.60 -11.55 3.05
CA PRO A 3 8.42 -10.93 2.45
C PRO A 3 8.54 -9.42 2.43
N LEU A 4 7.97 -8.83 1.39
CA LEU A 4 7.65 -7.41 1.33
C LEU A 4 6.18 -7.23 1.72
N ASN A 5 5.79 -6.00 2.02
CA ASN A 5 4.39 -5.68 2.21
C ASN A 5 3.81 -5.13 0.91
N MET A 6 2.71 -5.72 0.46
CA MET A 6 1.90 -5.12 -0.59
C MET A 6 0.82 -4.29 0.09
N ILE A 7 0.86 -2.99 -0.16
CA ILE A 7 -0.16 -2.05 0.33
C ILE A 7 -1.10 -1.79 -0.84
N THR A 8 -2.35 -2.14 -0.67
CA THR A 8 -3.40 -1.83 -1.64
C THR A 8 -4.28 -0.77 -1.04
N TYR A 9 -4.52 0.32 -1.76
CA TYR A 9 -5.42 1.35 -1.29
C TYR A 9 -6.49 1.65 -2.33
N ARG A 10 -7.68 1.95 -1.84
CA ARG A 10 -8.83 2.33 -2.66
C ARG A 10 -9.43 3.60 -2.11
N PHE A 11 -9.92 4.45 -2.99
CA PHE A 11 -10.67 5.62 -2.56
C PHE A 11 -12.00 5.19 -1.95
N ARG A 12 -12.35 5.80 -0.82
CA ARG A 12 -13.64 5.53 -0.17
C ARG A 12 -14.78 5.95 -1.07
N VAL A 13 -15.90 5.23 -0.97
CA VAL A 13 -17.12 5.56 -1.69
C VAL A 13 -17.64 6.91 -1.21
N GLY A 14 -18.15 7.71 -2.15
CA GLY A 14 -18.77 8.99 -1.83
C GLY A 14 -17.85 10.19 -1.79
N LEU A 15 -16.56 10.04 -2.15
CA LEU A 15 -15.67 11.17 -2.25
C LEU A 15 -16.01 12.04 -3.45
N GLY A 16 -16.09 13.36 -3.22
CA GLY A 16 -16.21 14.35 -4.27
C GLY A 16 -14.87 14.91 -4.69
N GLU A 17 -14.90 15.79 -5.68
CA GLU A 17 -13.68 16.41 -6.23
C GLU A 17 -12.89 17.19 -5.17
N GLU A 18 -13.59 17.87 -4.27
CA GLU A 18 -12.94 18.62 -3.20
C GLU A 18 -12.18 17.71 -2.23
N ASP A 19 -12.74 16.54 -1.94
CA ASP A 19 -12.06 15.55 -1.10
C ASP A 19 -10.78 15.06 -1.77
N LEU A 20 -10.82 14.83 -3.08
CA LEU A 20 -9.65 14.39 -3.85
C LEU A 20 -8.58 15.47 -3.93
N ARG A 21 -8.97 16.75 -3.99
CA ARG A 21 -8.02 17.86 -3.91
C ARG A 21 -7.31 17.89 -2.57
N LYS A 22 -8.05 17.70 -1.48
CA LYS A 22 -7.47 17.62 -0.13
C LYS A 22 -6.52 16.46 0.03
N LEU A 23 -6.90 15.29 -0.49
CA LEU A 23 -6.03 14.11 -0.49
C LEU A 23 -4.73 14.37 -1.27
N THR A 24 -4.85 14.92 -2.48
CA THR A 24 -3.69 15.23 -3.32
C THR A 24 -2.74 16.20 -2.64
N LYS A 25 -3.30 17.23 -2.02
CA LYS A 25 -2.50 18.20 -1.23
C LYS A 25 -1.80 17.51 -0.05
N ARG A 26 -2.52 16.64 0.65
CA ARG A 26 -1.95 15.88 1.76
C ARG A 26 -0.78 15.01 1.29
N PHE A 27 -0.93 14.35 0.16
CA PHE A 27 0.15 13.53 -0.39
C PHE A 27 1.37 14.38 -0.77
N ALA A 28 1.15 15.56 -1.33
CA ALA A 28 2.25 16.48 -1.66
C ALA A 28 3.01 16.94 -0.41
N GLU A 29 2.33 17.07 0.72
CA GLU A 29 2.93 17.52 1.99
C GLU A 29 3.58 16.37 2.78
N VAL A 30 2.95 15.21 2.80
CA VAL A 30 3.33 14.08 3.67
C VAL A 30 4.10 13.01 2.92
N GLY A 31 3.73 12.75 1.65
CA GLY A 31 4.34 11.70 0.85
C GLY A 31 3.82 10.32 1.19
N GLN A 32 4.52 9.32 0.65
CA GLN A 32 4.19 7.91 0.83
C GLN A 32 4.79 7.36 2.14
N PRO A 33 4.33 6.17 2.61
CA PRO A 33 4.86 5.55 3.81
C PRO A 33 6.36 5.30 3.74
N PRO A 34 7.05 5.24 4.89
CA PRO A 34 8.47 4.91 4.90
C PRO A 34 8.71 3.51 4.31
N GLY A 35 9.83 3.34 3.62
CA GLY A 35 10.23 2.04 3.08
C GLY A 35 9.57 1.64 1.77
N VAL A 36 8.75 2.49 1.16
CA VAL A 36 8.13 2.19 -0.14
C VAL A 36 9.20 2.20 -1.23
N ILE A 37 9.29 1.08 -1.95
CA ILE A 37 10.25 0.89 -3.04
C ILE A 37 9.62 0.94 -4.42
N ALA A 38 8.31 0.83 -4.51
CA ALA A 38 7.56 0.96 -5.76
C ALA A 38 6.14 1.43 -5.45
N HIS A 39 5.60 2.26 -6.30
CA HIS A 39 4.24 2.78 -6.13
C HIS A 39 3.58 2.88 -7.51
N TYR A 40 2.42 2.25 -7.63
CA TYR A 40 1.64 2.23 -8.87
C TYR A 40 0.25 2.77 -8.61
N VAL A 41 -0.25 3.58 -9.54
CA VAL A 41 -1.64 4.03 -9.49
C VAL A 41 -2.48 3.20 -10.46
N ARG A 42 -3.73 2.98 -10.10
CA ARG A 42 -4.69 2.36 -11.03
C ARG A 42 -5.08 3.40 -12.08
N VAL A 43 -4.97 3.02 -13.32
CA VAL A 43 -5.30 3.92 -14.45
C VAL A 43 -6.79 4.22 -14.49
N ASP A 44 -7.64 3.37 -13.89
CA ASP A 44 -9.08 3.62 -13.77
C ASP A 44 -9.44 4.65 -12.68
N GLY A 45 -8.45 5.15 -11.94
CA GLY A 45 -8.67 6.13 -10.88
C GLY A 45 -9.14 5.58 -9.56
N GLY A 46 -9.16 4.26 -9.38
CA GLY A 46 -9.74 3.62 -8.19
C GLY A 46 -8.83 3.51 -6.97
N GLY A 47 -7.56 3.87 -7.09
CA GLY A 47 -6.58 3.72 -6.01
C GLY A 47 -5.22 3.34 -6.53
N GLY A 48 -4.48 2.52 -5.78
CA GLY A 48 -3.16 2.11 -6.19
C GLY A 48 -2.57 0.99 -5.34
N PHE A 49 -1.29 0.73 -5.61
CA PHE A 49 -0.53 -0.34 -4.98
C PHE A 49 0.85 0.17 -4.63
N MET A 50 1.35 -0.20 -3.46
CA MET A 50 2.72 0.10 -3.06
C MET A 50 3.40 -1.18 -2.59
N LEU A 51 4.68 -1.32 -2.92
CA LEU A 51 5.54 -2.32 -2.31
C LEU A 51 6.39 -1.63 -1.26
N GLN A 52 6.42 -2.20 -0.07
CA GLN A 52 7.11 -1.63 1.08
C GLN A 52 8.02 -2.66 1.72
N GLU A 53 9.23 -2.26 2.03
CA GLU A 53 10.08 -3.07 2.90
C GLU A 53 9.49 -3.09 4.32
N PRO A 54 9.58 -4.22 5.04
CA PRO A 54 9.08 -4.30 6.41
C PRO A 54 9.68 -3.19 7.27
N GLN A 55 8.86 -2.58 8.12
CA GLN A 55 9.25 -1.48 8.98
C GLN A 55 9.27 -1.92 10.44
N GLU A 56 10.32 -1.54 11.16
CA GLU A 56 10.41 -1.79 12.60
C GLU A 56 9.64 -0.77 13.40
N ASP A 57 9.56 0.47 12.90
CA ASP A 57 8.84 1.56 13.56
C ASP A 57 7.36 1.50 13.19
N SER A 58 6.61 0.71 13.94
CA SER A 58 5.17 0.57 13.72
C SER A 58 4.39 1.86 14.05
N GLU A 59 4.90 2.71 14.92
CA GLU A 59 4.29 4.00 15.21
C GLU A 59 4.31 4.91 13.99
N ALA A 60 5.43 4.99 13.29
CA ALA A 60 5.54 5.77 12.05
C ALA A 60 4.61 5.24 10.95
N VAL A 61 4.49 3.92 10.84
CA VAL A 61 3.58 3.28 9.89
C VAL A 61 2.12 3.65 10.22
N TYR A 62 1.74 3.54 11.48
CA TYR A 62 0.39 3.87 11.93
C TYR A 62 0.07 5.36 11.73
N GLU A 63 1.00 6.23 12.09
CA GLU A 63 0.84 7.68 11.89
C GLU A 63 0.58 8.02 10.42
N ASN A 64 1.36 7.43 9.51
CA ASN A 64 1.16 7.64 8.09
C ASN A 64 -0.23 7.16 7.64
N ALA A 65 -0.66 5.98 8.09
CA ALA A 65 -1.99 5.44 7.77
C ALA A 65 -3.11 6.38 8.26
N LEU A 66 -2.99 6.92 9.46
CA LEU A 66 -4.00 7.84 10.01
C LEU A 66 -4.14 9.11 9.18
N ARG A 67 -3.06 9.59 8.57
CA ARG A 67 -3.08 10.80 7.75
C ARG A 67 -3.91 10.62 6.47
N TYR A 68 -4.10 9.40 6.01
CA TYR A 68 -4.84 9.09 4.79
C TYR A 68 -6.17 8.38 5.03
N GLN A 69 -6.40 7.91 6.22
CA GLN A 69 -7.59 7.12 6.58
C GLN A 69 -8.92 7.79 6.23
N PRO A 70 -9.07 9.14 6.29
CA PRO A 70 -10.34 9.76 5.87
C PRO A 70 -10.73 9.49 4.42
N TRP A 71 -9.77 9.27 3.54
CA TRP A 71 -10.00 9.14 2.10
C TRP A 71 -9.79 7.73 1.55
N LEU A 72 -8.99 6.92 2.24
CA LEU A 72 -8.51 5.66 1.70
C LEU A 72 -8.92 4.47 2.56
N GLU A 73 -9.32 3.40 1.88
CA GLU A 73 -9.34 2.07 2.46
C GLU A 73 -8.01 1.42 2.13
N ILE A 74 -7.32 0.90 3.15
CA ILE A 74 -5.97 0.37 3.03
C ILE A 74 -5.95 -1.08 3.47
N GLU A 75 -5.36 -1.95 2.64
CA GLU A 75 -5.07 -3.33 2.97
C GLU A 75 -3.57 -3.55 2.86
N ILE A 76 -3.01 -4.32 3.79
CA ILE A 76 -1.59 -4.67 3.77
C ILE A 76 -1.48 -6.19 3.86
N ALA A 77 -0.76 -6.79 2.91
CA ALA A 77 -0.51 -8.23 2.89
C ALA A 77 0.97 -8.51 2.67
N PRO A 78 1.54 -9.48 3.39
CA PRO A 78 2.89 -9.92 3.08
C PRO A 78 2.90 -10.67 1.75
N VAL A 79 3.87 -10.36 0.90
CA VAL A 79 3.99 -10.94 -0.43
C VAL A 79 5.44 -11.38 -0.69
N ALA A 80 5.60 -12.38 -1.53
CA ALA A 80 6.89 -12.81 -2.06
C ALA A 80 6.75 -12.95 -3.57
N THR A 81 7.87 -13.07 -4.27
CA THR A 81 7.84 -13.30 -5.71
C THR A 81 7.38 -14.73 -6.00
N ILE A 82 6.86 -14.95 -7.21
CA ILE A 82 6.50 -16.30 -7.65
C ILE A 82 7.74 -17.22 -7.70
N GLU A 83 8.89 -16.66 -8.01
CA GLU A 83 10.17 -17.38 -8.05
C GLU A 83 10.54 -17.93 -6.67
N GLU A 84 10.20 -17.22 -5.60
CA GLU A 84 10.41 -17.69 -4.23
C GLU A 84 9.30 -18.63 -3.77
N GLY A 85 8.06 -18.35 -4.13
CA GLY A 85 6.90 -19.09 -3.65
C GLY A 85 6.66 -20.42 -4.34
N PHE A 86 6.87 -20.48 -5.66
CA PHE A 86 6.55 -21.67 -6.43
C PHE A 86 7.37 -22.91 -6.02
N PRO A 87 8.68 -22.83 -5.74
CA PRO A 87 9.42 -23.98 -5.22
C PRO A 87 8.85 -24.55 -3.92
N VAL A 88 8.32 -23.70 -3.05
CA VAL A 88 7.66 -24.13 -1.81
C VAL A 88 6.37 -24.86 -2.13
N ALA A 89 5.57 -24.35 -3.06
CA ALA A 89 4.34 -25.02 -3.50
C ALA A 89 4.62 -26.39 -4.09
N LEU A 90 5.68 -26.54 -4.88
CA LEU A 90 6.11 -27.80 -5.44
C LEU A 90 6.50 -28.82 -4.35
N ARG A 91 7.14 -28.38 -3.26
CA ARG A 91 7.46 -29.27 -2.15
C ARG A 91 6.22 -29.77 -1.43
N VAL A 92 5.20 -28.92 -1.30
CA VAL A 92 3.98 -29.24 -0.56
C VAL A 92 3.01 -30.05 -1.40
N TYR A 93 2.82 -29.69 -2.66
CA TYR A 93 1.77 -30.24 -3.52
C TYR A 93 2.28 -31.03 -4.73
N GLY A 94 3.54 -30.95 -5.00
CA GLY A 94 4.17 -31.71 -6.08
C GLY A 94 4.67 -33.08 -5.59
#